data_ca36fcfe6ae7928c82c892a1aa8b5fe4
#
_entry.id   ca36fcfe6ae7928c82c892a1aa8b5fe4
#
_cell.length_a   1.000
_cell.length_b   1.000
_cell.length_c   1.000
_cell.angle_alpha   90.00
_cell.angle_beta   90.00
_cell.angle_gamma   90.00
#
_symmetry.space_group_name_H-M   'P 1'
#
loop_
_entity.id
_entity.type
_entity.pdbx_description
1 polymer ?
#
loop_
_entity_poly.entity_id
_entity_poly.type
_entity_poly.pdbx_seq_one_letter_code
_entity_poly.pdbx_strand_id
1 'polypeptide(L)'
;LAGMDMRIAAGELSLKTAKADLSSQTADIARIVLSGADIRLDLTEAAPTEKTDSTAALPWTIGVGRLSVTDLAFGMRTSPAVSELSVRLADGTVDTCRVQLDSQQVRVQSVLLNRGDYSYLTGPAGSEEIPEETTAPESAAPSMPWTVRVGSIALTGNSAEYGRLHHRPAAGFDPAFIAVAPLDLTVDSVYNR
;
A
#
# COMPACT_ATOMS: atom_id res chain seq x y z
N LEU A 1 -9.54 22.30 4.69
CA LEU A 1 -9.58 21.13 5.60
C LEU A 1 -9.13 19.92 4.82
N ALA A 2 -7.95 19.40 5.16
CA ALA A 2 -7.55 18.09 4.71
C ALA A 2 -8.60 17.07 5.16
N GLY A 3 -9.10 16.28 4.27
CA GLY A 3 -10.06 15.26 4.58
C GLY A 3 -9.53 13.89 4.17
N MET A 4 -9.63 12.94 5.08
CA MET A 4 -9.53 11.53 4.78
C MET A 4 -10.90 10.93 5.11
N ASP A 5 -11.59 10.42 4.11
CA ASP A 5 -12.77 9.59 4.32
C ASP A 5 -12.35 8.14 4.13
N MET A 6 -12.57 7.34 5.15
CA MET A 6 -12.23 5.91 5.13
C MET A 6 -13.47 5.10 5.47
N ARG A 7 -13.80 4.14 4.59
CA ARG A 7 -14.88 3.18 4.78
C ARG A 7 -14.29 1.78 4.79
N ILE A 8 -14.62 1.04 5.83
CA ILE A 8 -14.20 -0.36 5.97
C ILE A 8 -15.43 -1.21 6.21
N ALA A 9 -15.63 -2.19 5.37
CA ALA A 9 -16.57 -3.29 5.59
C ALA A 9 -15.77 -4.60 5.57
N ALA A 10 -16.03 -5.48 6.50
CA ALA A 10 -15.40 -6.80 6.55
C ALA A 10 -16.47 -7.86 6.85
N GLY A 11 -16.44 -8.95 6.13
CA GLY A 11 -17.30 -10.11 6.40
C GLY A 11 -16.85 -10.84 7.66
N GLU A 12 -15.55 -11.10 7.77
CA GLU A 12 -14.98 -11.76 8.94
C GLU A 12 -13.59 -11.19 9.25
N LEU A 13 -13.36 -10.91 10.52
CA LEU A 13 -12.03 -10.63 11.07
C LEU A 13 -11.79 -11.55 12.26
N SER A 14 -10.83 -12.46 12.15
CA SER A 14 -10.43 -13.36 13.21
C SER A 14 -8.99 -13.08 13.64
N LEU A 15 -8.80 -12.96 14.95
CA LEU A 15 -7.51 -12.70 15.57
C LEU A 15 -7.19 -13.83 16.55
N LYS A 16 -6.05 -14.45 16.39
CA LYS A 16 -5.51 -15.39 17.38
C LYS A 16 -4.23 -14.81 17.96
N THR A 17 -4.33 -14.31 19.18
CA THR A 17 -3.19 -13.73 19.89
C THR A 17 -2.36 -14.84 20.55
N ALA A 18 -1.05 -14.76 20.42
CA ALA A 18 -0.14 -15.64 21.12
C ALA A 18 0.29 -15.04 22.46
N LYS A 19 0.68 -13.76 22.48
CA LYS A 19 1.19 -13.10 23.67
C LYS A 19 1.14 -11.57 23.52
N ALA A 20 0.89 -10.89 24.64
CA ALA A 20 1.12 -9.44 24.76
C ALA A 20 1.83 -9.19 26.09
N ASP A 21 2.91 -8.42 26.05
CA ASP A 21 3.71 -8.04 27.22
C ASP A 21 3.87 -6.51 27.26
N LEU A 22 3.21 -5.92 28.22
CA LEU A 22 3.23 -4.47 28.42
C LEU A 22 4.57 -3.97 28.98
N SER A 23 5.30 -4.81 29.70
CA SER A 23 6.58 -4.43 30.30
C SER A 23 7.70 -4.33 29.26
N SER A 24 7.70 -5.23 28.29
CA SER A 24 8.62 -5.22 27.16
C SER A 24 8.05 -4.52 25.92
N GLN A 25 6.80 -4.03 25.99
CA GLN A 25 6.08 -3.37 24.90
C GLN A 25 6.08 -4.22 23.60
N THR A 26 5.79 -5.51 23.75
CA THR A 26 5.70 -6.43 22.63
C THR A 26 4.31 -7.02 22.52
N ALA A 27 3.85 -7.20 21.30
CA ALA A 27 2.61 -7.90 20.99
C ALA A 27 2.85 -8.90 19.87
N ASP A 28 2.64 -10.18 20.16
CA ASP A 28 2.75 -11.26 19.18
C ASP A 28 1.35 -11.77 18.85
N ILE A 29 0.95 -11.66 17.61
CA ILE A 29 -0.30 -12.17 17.06
C ILE A 29 0.03 -13.39 16.22
N ALA A 30 -0.44 -14.54 16.64
CA ALA A 30 -0.11 -15.79 15.96
C ALA A 30 -0.72 -15.81 14.55
N ARG A 31 -1.97 -15.36 14.41
CA ARG A 31 -2.68 -15.36 13.13
C ARG A 31 -3.74 -14.28 13.08
N ILE A 32 -3.85 -13.66 11.90
CA ILE A 32 -4.94 -12.78 11.49
C ILE A 32 -5.59 -13.40 10.27
N VAL A 33 -6.90 -13.49 10.24
CA VAL A 33 -7.70 -13.86 9.07
C VAL A 33 -8.67 -12.74 8.78
N LEU A 34 -8.64 -12.26 7.54
CA LEU A 34 -9.55 -11.25 7.02
C LEU A 34 -10.25 -11.83 5.79
N SER A 35 -11.56 -11.79 5.76
CA SER A 35 -12.36 -12.33 4.66
C SER A 35 -13.49 -11.39 4.27
N GLY A 36 -13.73 -11.25 2.97
CA GLY A 36 -14.79 -10.40 2.43
C GLY A 36 -14.64 -8.93 2.80
N ALA A 37 -13.43 -8.38 2.71
CA ALA A 37 -13.17 -7.00 3.08
C ALA A 37 -13.31 -6.05 1.89
N ASP A 38 -14.05 -4.95 2.08
CA ASP A 38 -14.12 -3.79 1.16
C ASP A 38 -13.62 -2.56 1.92
N ILE A 39 -12.48 -2.03 1.49
CA ILE A 39 -11.82 -0.88 2.09
C ILE A 39 -11.74 0.23 1.05
N ARG A 40 -12.27 1.40 1.37
CA ARG A 40 -12.21 2.58 0.51
C ARG A 40 -11.59 3.74 1.25
N LEU A 41 -10.68 4.43 0.58
CA LEU A 41 -9.93 5.55 1.11
C LEU A 41 -9.97 6.72 0.11
N ASP A 42 -10.64 7.80 0.50
CA ASP A 42 -10.66 9.04 -0.25
C ASP A 42 -9.75 10.06 0.45
N LEU A 43 -8.66 10.43 -0.22
CA LEU A 43 -7.68 11.39 0.28
C LEU A 43 -7.87 12.74 -0.41
N THR A 44 -8.14 13.77 0.36
CA THR A 44 -8.15 15.16 -0.14
C THR A 44 -6.85 15.83 0.31
N GLU A 45 -6.12 16.42 -0.63
CA GLU A 45 -4.84 17.07 -0.34
C GLU A 45 -5.00 18.09 0.79
N ALA A 46 -4.15 17.92 1.80
CA ALA A 46 -4.07 18.83 2.92
C ALA A 46 -3.33 20.09 2.51
N ALA A 47 -3.83 21.26 2.87
CA ALA A 47 -2.94 22.42 3.01
C ALA A 47 -1.77 22.02 3.95
N PRO A 48 -0.53 22.46 3.66
CA PRO A 48 0.62 22.09 4.45
C PRO A 48 0.36 22.40 5.92
N THR A 49 0.15 21.36 6.70
CA THR A 49 0.01 21.48 8.15
C THR A 49 1.42 21.66 8.70
N GLU A 50 1.62 22.72 9.47
CA GLU A 50 2.87 22.88 10.23
C GLU A 50 3.18 21.55 10.95
N LYS A 51 4.40 21.05 10.73
CA LYS A 51 4.86 19.84 11.39
C LYS A 51 4.78 20.05 12.89
N THR A 52 3.81 19.44 13.53
CA THR A 52 3.79 19.34 14.98
C THR A 52 4.88 18.32 15.34
N ASP A 53 6.06 18.83 15.65
CA ASP A 53 7.14 18.04 16.21
C ASP A 53 6.68 17.56 17.58
N SER A 54 6.16 16.36 17.68
CA SER A 54 6.26 15.50 18.85
C SER A 54 5.37 14.26 18.74
N THR A 55 5.81 13.30 17.99
CA THR A 55 5.40 11.93 18.25
C THR A 55 6.54 11.28 19.02
N ALA A 56 6.41 11.20 20.34
CA ALA A 56 7.28 10.33 21.11
C ALA A 56 7.20 8.94 20.47
N ALA A 57 8.34 8.44 20.00
CA ALA A 57 8.40 7.15 19.33
C ALA A 57 7.81 6.10 20.29
N LEU A 58 6.74 5.43 19.86
CA LEU A 58 6.14 4.36 20.64
C LEU A 58 7.08 3.15 20.55
N PRO A 59 7.69 2.69 21.64
CA PRO A 59 8.70 1.63 21.60
C PRO A 59 8.08 0.22 21.48
N TRP A 60 7.01 0.11 20.72
CA TRP A 60 6.33 -1.16 20.54
C TRP A 60 6.91 -1.98 19.38
N THR A 61 7.06 -3.28 19.64
CA THR A 61 7.32 -4.29 18.61
C THR A 61 6.08 -5.15 18.44
N ILE A 62 5.57 -5.20 17.22
CA ILE A 62 4.39 -6.01 16.87
C ILE A 62 4.84 -7.14 15.95
N GLY A 63 4.63 -8.37 16.36
CA GLY A 63 4.86 -9.58 15.58
C GLY A 63 3.54 -10.16 15.08
N VAL A 64 3.47 -10.53 13.80
CA VAL A 64 2.36 -11.28 13.22
C VAL A 64 2.92 -12.52 12.57
N GLY A 65 2.54 -13.70 13.07
CA GLY A 65 3.00 -14.98 12.53
C GLY A 65 2.46 -15.23 11.13
N ARG A 66 1.16 -15.06 10.93
CA ARG A 66 0.51 -15.15 9.61
C ARG A 66 -0.68 -14.21 9.50
N LEU A 67 -0.74 -13.47 8.40
CA LEU A 67 -1.94 -12.78 7.92
C LEU A 67 -2.46 -13.52 6.70
N SER A 68 -3.71 -13.94 6.73
CA SER A 68 -4.42 -14.52 5.58
C SER A 68 -5.56 -13.61 5.17
N VAL A 69 -5.66 -13.33 3.90
CA VAL A 69 -6.70 -12.48 3.32
C VAL A 69 -7.42 -13.24 2.23
N THR A 70 -8.75 -13.20 2.22
CA THR A 70 -9.59 -13.76 1.16
C THR A 70 -10.65 -12.74 0.77
N ASP A 71 -10.92 -12.62 -0.52
CA ASP A 71 -11.93 -11.70 -1.07
C ASP A 71 -11.75 -10.26 -0.59
N LEU A 72 -10.57 -9.68 -0.83
CA LEU A 72 -10.27 -8.29 -0.52
C LEU A 72 -10.60 -7.40 -1.73
N ALA A 73 -11.35 -6.33 -1.51
CA ALA A 73 -11.44 -5.17 -2.37
C ALA A 73 -10.86 -3.95 -1.64
N PHE A 74 -9.90 -3.28 -2.26
CA PHE A 74 -9.32 -2.05 -1.76
C PHE A 74 -9.37 -0.98 -2.86
N GLY A 75 -9.85 0.20 -2.52
CA GLY A 75 -9.87 1.35 -3.41
C GLY A 75 -9.29 2.58 -2.70
N MET A 76 -8.43 3.30 -3.37
CA MET A 76 -7.92 4.59 -2.91
C MET A 76 -8.04 5.62 -4.03
N ARG A 77 -8.54 6.79 -3.68
CA ARG A 77 -8.64 7.93 -4.58
C ARG A 77 -8.01 9.15 -3.94
N THR A 78 -7.25 9.90 -4.72
CA THR A 78 -6.68 11.19 -4.30
C THR A 78 -7.33 12.34 -5.04
N SER A 79 -7.42 13.52 -4.41
CA SER A 79 -7.93 14.76 -4.98
C SER A 79 -7.11 15.94 -4.42
N PRO A 80 -6.76 16.99 -5.20
CA PRO A 80 -7.19 17.31 -6.56
C PRO A 80 -6.40 16.59 -7.67
N ALA A 81 -5.16 16.17 -7.40
CA ALA A 81 -4.44 15.32 -8.35
C ALA A 81 -5.09 13.93 -8.38
N VAL A 82 -6.06 13.75 -9.27
CA VAL A 82 -6.87 12.55 -9.31
C VAL A 82 -5.99 11.36 -9.67
N SER A 83 -5.77 10.47 -8.72
CA SER A 83 -5.25 9.13 -8.97
C SER A 83 -6.16 8.11 -8.30
N GLU A 84 -6.33 6.98 -8.93
CA GLU A 84 -7.15 5.88 -8.44
C GLU A 84 -6.31 4.61 -8.39
N LEU A 85 -6.20 4.04 -7.19
CA LEU A 85 -5.64 2.71 -6.98
C LEU A 85 -6.79 1.76 -6.63
N SER A 86 -6.91 0.69 -7.38
CA SER A 86 -7.86 -0.39 -7.10
C SER A 86 -7.12 -1.71 -6.99
N VAL A 87 -7.43 -2.46 -5.95
CA VAL A 87 -6.90 -3.80 -5.73
C VAL A 87 -8.07 -4.73 -5.43
N ARG A 88 -8.16 -5.82 -6.19
CA ARG A 88 -9.01 -6.96 -5.85
C ARG A 88 -8.12 -8.17 -5.69
N LEU A 89 -8.27 -8.89 -4.62
CA LEU A 89 -7.41 -10.03 -4.30
C LEU A 89 -8.29 -11.19 -3.86
N ALA A 90 -8.25 -12.29 -4.61
CA ALA A 90 -9.00 -13.48 -4.24
C ALA A 90 -8.42 -14.13 -2.98
N ASP A 91 -7.09 -14.29 -2.93
CA ASP A 91 -6.42 -14.77 -1.73
C ASP A 91 -4.97 -14.26 -1.62
N GLY A 92 -4.55 -14.03 -0.39
CA GLY A 92 -3.21 -13.57 -0.06
C GLY A 92 -2.75 -14.06 1.31
N THR A 93 -1.47 -14.24 1.43
CA THR A 93 -0.83 -14.62 2.69
C THR A 93 0.43 -13.79 2.91
N VAL A 94 0.60 -13.29 4.13
CA VAL A 94 1.84 -12.68 4.61
C VAL A 94 2.32 -13.52 5.78
N ASP A 95 3.50 -14.10 5.64
CA ASP A 95 4.12 -14.87 6.71
C ASP A 95 5.19 -14.05 7.42
N THR A 96 5.17 -14.13 8.73
CA THR A 96 6.13 -13.52 9.65
C THR A 96 6.37 -12.03 9.35
N CYS A 97 5.45 -11.22 9.80
CA CYS A 97 5.61 -9.76 9.77
C CYS A 97 6.05 -9.25 11.15
N ARG A 98 7.05 -8.40 11.19
CA ARG A 98 7.49 -7.70 12.41
C ARG A 98 7.57 -6.21 12.14
N VAL A 99 6.90 -5.44 12.97
CA VAL A 99 6.88 -3.97 12.94
C VAL A 99 7.50 -3.44 14.20
N GLN A 100 8.55 -2.64 14.08
CA GLN A 100 9.21 -1.92 15.17
C GLN A 100 8.88 -0.44 15.01
N LEU A 101 8.05 0.09 15.91
CA LEU A 101 7.55 1.48 15.78
C LEU A 101 8.61 2.50 16.17
N ASP A 102 9.49 2.19 17.11
CA ASP A 102 10.57 3.05 17.57
C ASP A 102 11.63 3.32 16.48
N SER A 103 11.99 2.28 15.76
CA SER A 103 12.99 2.33 14.69
C SER A 103 12.37 2.45 13.30
N GLN A 104 11.05 2.55 13.21
CA GLN A 104 10.30 2.64 11.96
C GLN A 104 10.69 1.54 10.95
N GLN A 105 10.76 0.30 11.44
CA GLN A 105 11.15 -0.85 10.63
C GLN A 105 10.00 -1.82 10.44
N VAL A 106 9.85 -2.30 9.21
CA VAL A 106 8.95 -3.41 8.85
C VAL A 106 9.77 -4.52 8.21
N ARG A 107 9.63 -5.72 8.75
CA ARG A 107 10.25 -6.93 8.18
C ARG A 107 9.17 -7.96 7.92
N VAL A 108 9.12 -8.45 6.69
CA VAL A 108 8.21 -9.50 6.24
C VAL A 108 9.05 -10.65 5.69
N GLN A 109 8.73 -11.86 6.06
CA GLN A 109 9.44 -13.04 5.53
C GLN A 109 8.98 -13.36 4.11
N SER A 110 7.67 -13.50 3.90
CA SER A 110 7.13 -13.79 2.58
C SER A 110 5.74 -13.18 2.38
N VAL A 111 5.45 -12.84 1.14
CA VAL A 111 4.15 -12.38 0.66
C VAL A 111 3.76 -13.25 -0.53
N LEU A 112 2.59 -13.86 -0.47
CA LEU A 112 1.99 -14.63 -1.55
C LEU A 112 0.65 -13.99 -1.91
N LEU A 113 0.46 -13.61 -3.18
CA LEU A 113 -0.78 -13.02 -3.68
C LEU A 113 -1.25 -13.81 -4.90
N ASN A 114 -2.46 -14.33 -4.84
CA ASN A 114 -3.03 -15.15 -5.89
C ASN A 114 -4.30 -14.51 -6.45
N ARG A 115 -4.41 -14.52 -7.78
CA ARG A 115 -5.58 -14.02 -8.50
C ARG A 115 -5.96 -12.61 -8.05
N GLY A 116 -4.98 -11.73 -8.10
CA GLY A 116 -5.14 -10.31 -7.80
C GLY A 116 -5.30 -9.49 -9.07
N ASP A 117 -6.20 -8.52 -9.05
CA ASP A 117 -6.35 -7.49 -10.07
C ASP A 117 -5.92 -6.16 -9.47
N TYR A 118 -4.89 -5.55 -10.05
CA TYR A 118 -4.31 -4.28 -9.60
C TYR A 118 -4.49 -3.25 -10.71
N SER A 119 -5.09 -2.12 -10.39
CA SER A 119 -5.25 -1.01 -11.34
C SER A 119 -4.78 0.28 -10.69
N TYR A 120 -3.89 1.00 -11.36
CA TYR A 120 -3.47 2.33 -10.96
C TYR A 120 -3.67 3.31 -12.13
N LEU A 121 -4.63 4.21 -11.98
CA LEU A 121 -5.01 5.17 -12.99
C LEU A 121 -4.71 6.58 -12.50
N THR A 122 -4.07 7.38 -13.35
CA THR A 122 -3.78 8.79 -13.09
C THR A 122 -4.72 9.68 -13.88
N GLY A 123 -5.24 10.73 -13.27
CA GLY A 123 -6.01 11.75 -13.95
C GLY A 123 -5.19 12.49 -15.00
N PRO A 124 -5.82 13.29 -15.87
CA PRO A 124 -5.08 14.19 -16.72
C PRO A 124 -4.23 15.06 -15.79
N ALA A 125 -2.95 15.18 -16.09
CA ALA A 125 -2.13 16.21 -15.46
C ALA A 125 -2.92 17.52 -15.61
N GLY A 126 -3.35 18.11 -14.50
CA GLY A 126 -3.96 19.44 -14.55
C GLY A 126 -3.05 20.29 -15.43
N SER A 127 -3.63 21.17 -16.23
CA SER A 127 -2.87 22.04 -17.11
C SER A 127 -1.92 22.88 -16.25
N GLU A 128 -0.81 22.26 -15.87
CA GLU A 128 0.34 23.04 -15.46
C GLU A 128 0.80 23.72 -16.74
N GLU A 129 0.45 24.99 -16.87
CA GLU A 129 1.29 25.92 -17.62
C GLU A 129 2.71 25.60 -17.17
N ILE A 130 3.50 25.10 -18.11
CA ILE A 130 4.93 24.86 -17.90
C ILE A 130 5.49 26.18 -17.41
N PRO A 131 5.82 26.37 -16.14
CA PRO A 131 6.57 27.54 -15.73
C PRO A 131 7.93 27.41 -16.42
N GLU A 132 8.28 28.43 -17.23
CA GLU A 132 9.62 28.56 -17.76
C GLU A 132 10.65 28.27 -16.66
N GLU A 133 11.67 27.51 -17.04
CA GLU A 133 12.81 27.06 -16.25
C GLU A 133 13.22 28.01 -15.13
N THR A 134 12.54 27.98 -14.03
CA THR A 134 13.14 28.36 -12.77
C THR A 134 13.73 27.08 -12.21
N THR A 135 15.05 27.01 -12.11
CA THR A 135 15.81 25.94 -11.47
C THR A 135 15.15 25.62 -10.13
N ALA A 136 14.20 24.69 -10.16
CA ALA A 136 13.56 24.21 -8.96
C ALA A 136 14.66 23.58 -8.09
N PRO A 137 14.74 23.92 -6.80
CA PRO A 137 15.60 23.19 -5.90
C PRO A 137 15.19 21.72 -6.01
N GLU A 138 16.19 20.89 -6.25
CA GLU A 138 16.07 19.43 -6.34
C GLU A 138 15.18 18.97 -5.19
N SER A 139 13.90 18.72 -5.51
CA SER A 139 12.90 18.31 -4.53
C SER A 139 13.37 16.98 -4.00
N ALA A 140 13.98 17.03 -2.83
CA ALA A 140 14.37 15.81 -2.13
C ALA A 140 13.14 14.90 -2.11
N ALA A 141 13.22 13.76 -2.81
CA ALA A 141 12.19 12.75 -2.80
C ALA A 141 11.77 12.55 -1.33
N PRO A 142 10.46 12.52 -1.02
CA PRO A 142 10.03 12.38 0.36
C PRO A 142 10.72 11.17 0.94
N SER A 143 11.65 11.40 1.87
CA SER A 143 12.35 10.30 2.52
C SER A 143 11.30 9.48 3.23
N MET A 144 11.05 8.26 2.77
CA MET A 144 10.21 7.34 3.51
C MET A 144 10.90 7.10 4.87
N PRO A 145 10.33 7.55 5.97
CA PRO A 145 10.98 7.39 7.28
C PRO A 145 11.06 5.92 7.69
N TRP A 146 10.33 5.05 6.99
CA TRP A 146 10.21 3.63 7.27
C TRP A 146 11.17 2.79 6.43
N THR A 147 11.91 1.91 7.10
CA THR A 147 12.69 0.86 6.43
C THR A 147 11.83 -0.39 6.28
N VAL A 148 11.62 -0.82 5.05
CA VAL A 148 10.84 -2.03 4.74
C VAL A 148 11.76 -3.09 4.15
N ARG A 149 11.67 -4.32 4.65
CA ARG A 149 12.37 -5.49 4.11
C ARG A 149 11.39 -6.63 3.92
N VAL A 150 11.35 -7.20 2.72
CA VAL A 150 10.56 -8.37 2.38
C VAL A 150 11.48 -9.46 1.84
N GLY A 151 11.46 -10.66 2.43
CA GLY A 151 12.30 -11.77 2.03
C GLY A 151 11.93 -12.33 0.67
N SER A 152 10.63 -12.53 0.42
CA SER A 152 10.14 -12.96 -0.90
C SER A 152 8.73 -12.45 -1.18
N ILE A 153 8.44 -12.20 -2.45
CA ILE A 153 7.11 -11.88 -2.96
C ILE A 153 6.82 -12.85 -4.10
N ALA A 154 5.70 -13.54 -4.04
CA ALA A 154 5.21 -14.38 -5.13
C ALA A 154 3.80 -13.94 -5.55
N LEU A 155 3.64 -13.72 -6.86
CA LEU A 155 2.38 -13.39 -7.50
C LEU A 155 2.01 -14.55 -8.43
N THR A 156 0.77 -15.04 -8.39
CA THR A 156 0.31 -16.14 -9.24
C THR A 156 -1.06 -15.84 -9.82
N GLY A 157 -1.17 -15.86 -11.14
CA GLY A 157 -2.41 -15.62 -11.86
C GLY A 157 -3.00 -14.24 -11.62
N ASN A 158 -2.13 -13.24 -11.45
CA ASN A 158 -2.54 -11.86 -11.21
C ASN A 158 -2.68 -11.09 -12.53
N SER A 159 -3.28 -9.90 -12.46
CA SER A 159 -3.28 -8.90 -13.52
C SER A 159 -2.89 -7.53 -12.97
N ALA A 160 -2.25 -6.72 -13.78
CA ALA A 160 -1.89 -5.35 -13.42
C ALA A 160 -2.19 -4.41 -14.58
N GLU A 161 -2.77 -3.27 -14.25
CA GLU A 161 -3.10 -2.20 -15.18
C GLU A 161 -2.53 -0.88 -14.67
N TYR A 162 -1.85 -0.16 -15.54
CA TYR A 162 -1.39 1.20 -15.32
C TYR A 162 -1.87 2.07 -16.48
N GLY A 163 -2.47 3.21 -16.18
CA GLY A 163 -2.97 4.06 -17.26
C GLY A 163 -3.42 5.44 -16.80
N ARG A 164 -4.03 6.15 -17.74
CA ARG A 164 -4.69 7.44 -17.48
C ARG A 164 -6.19 7.27 -17.41
N LEU A 165 -6.83 7.93 -16.45
CA LEU A 165 -8.28 8.00 -16.33
C LEU A 165 -8.89 8.51 -17.64
N HIS A 166 -9.96 7.86 -18.10
CA HIS A 166 -10.68 8.18 -19.33
C HIS A 166 -9.87 8.01 -20.63
N HIS A 167 -8.65 7.47 -20.56
CA HIS A 167 -7.88 7.13 -21.76
C HIS A 167 -8.50 5.92 -22.44
N ARG A 168 -8.61 5.97 -23.79
CA ARG A 168 -8.99 4.81 -24.61
C ARG A 168 -7.73 4.21 -25.19
N PRO A 169 -7.41 2.96 -24.84
CA PRO A 169 -6.21 2.32 -25.37
C PRO A 169 -6.16 2.34 -26.90
N ALA A 170 -5.04 2.72 -27.47
CA ALA A 170 -4.80 2.66 -28.89
C ALA A 170 -4.44 1.23 -29.36
N ALA A 171 -4.64 0.94 -30.63
CA ALA A 171 -4.17 -0.32 -31.18
C ALA A 171 -2.63 -0.31 -31.22
N GLY A 172 -1.99 -1.36 -30.69
CA GLY A 172 -0.54 -1.49 -30.60
C GLY A 172 0.02 -1.06 -29.23
N PHE A 173 1.29 -0.67 -29.18
CA PHE A 173 1.91 -0.22 -27.94
C PHE A 173 1.41 1.18 -27.57
N ASP A 174 0.80 1.27 -26.40
CA ASP A 174 0.27 2.52 -25.87
C ASP A 174 0.97 2.85 -24.53
N PRO A 175 1.87 3.85 -24.50
CA PRO A 175 2.62 4.20 -23.29
C PRO A 175 1.73 4.84 -22.21
N ALA A 176 0.54 5.29 -22.56
CA ALA A 176 -0.43 5.85 -21.63
C ALA A 176 -1.36 4.77 -21.01
N PHE A 177 -1.23 3.52 -21.46
CA PHE A 177 -1.98 2.39 -20.96
C PHE A 177 -1.19 1.09 -21.09
N ILE A 178 -0.86 0.49 -19.97
CA ILE A 178 -0.13 -0.78 -19.91
C ILE A 178 -0.96 -1.77 -19.10
N ALA A 179 -1.28 -2.91 -19.69
CA ALA A 179 -1.94 -3.99 -19.00
C ALA A 179 -1.12 -5.29 -19.16
N VAL A 180 -0.98 -6.00 -18.07
CA VAL A 180 -0.26 -7.29 -18.01
C VAL A 180 -1.17 -8.33 -17.39
N ALA A 181 -1.45 -9.40 -18.12
CA ALA A 181 -2.21 -10.55 -17.65
C ALA A 181 -1.89 -11.79 -18.52
N PRO A 182 -1.66 -12.98 -17.95
CA PRO A 182 -1.45 -13.20 -16.52
C PRO A 182 -0.10 -12.66 -16.05
N LEU A 183 -0.03 -12.26 -14.79
CA LEU A 183 1.21 -11.84 -14.13
C LEU A 183 1.59 -12.90 -13.09
N ASP A 184 2.61 -13.66 -13.40
CA ASP A 184 3.27 -14.59 -12.50
C ASP A 184 4.69 -14.07 -12.23
N LEU A 185 5.03 -13.79 -11.00
CA LEU A 185 6.28 -13.15 -10.63
C LEU A 185 6.76 -13.67 -9.28
N THR A 186 8.05 -13.94 -9.18
CA THR A 186 8.71 -14.18 -7.90
C THR A 186 9.88 -13.22 -7.76
N VAL A 187 9.95 -12.55 -6.63
CA VAL A 187 11.01 -11.60 -6.30
C VAL A 187 11.57 -11.96 -4.93
N ASP A 188 12.87 -12.10 -4.83
CA ASP A 188 13.58 -12.36 -3.59
C ASP A 188 14.30 -11.08 -3.13
N SER A 189 14.21 -10.82 -1.82
CA SER A 189 14.93 -9.75 -1.14
C SER A 189 14.62 -8.33 -1.65
N VAL A 190 13.41 -7.85 -1.37
CA VAL A 190 13.02 -6.46 -1.58
C VAL A 190 13.34 -5.62 -0.34
N TYR A 191 14.02 -4.50 -0.53
CA TYR A 191 14.28 -3.55 0.56
C TYR A 191 14.31 -2.11 0.04
N ASN A 192 13.86 -1.17 0.87
CA ASN A 192 14.10 0.25 0.68
C ASN A 192 15.13 0.74 1.74
N ARG A 193 15.88 1.75 1.38
CA ARG A 193 16.79 2.48 2.29
C ARG A 193 16.39 3.94 2.32
#